data_a85ed1c40cbf16505f8db89562e71a83
#
_entry.id   a85ed1c40cbf16505f8db89562e71a83
#
_cell.length_a   1.000
_cell.length_b   1.000
_cell.length_c   1.000
_cell.angle_alpha   90.00
_cell.angle_beta   90.00
_cell.angle_gamma   90.00
#
_symmetry.space_group_name_H-M   'P 1'
#
loop_
_entity.id
_entity.type
_entity.pdbx_description
1 polymer ?
#
loop_
_entity_poly.entity_id
_entity_poly.type
_entity_poly.pdbx_seq_one_letter_code
_entity_poly.pdbx_strand_id
1 'polypeptide(L)'
;QRIDRLFELIKYVNEQNTMRISTGMLNDILADATARVQPPTDKGRRLKIYYITQVGVKPPHFVFFCNDSRLFHFSYQRYLENQIRAVFGLTGTPIKITIRQKGDKEDM
;
A
#
# COMPACT_ATOMS: atom_id res chain seq x y z
N GLN A 1 4.75 -14.46 -15.29
CA GLN A 1 3.79 -13.51 -14.78
C GLN A 1 4.46 -12.41 -14.01
N ARG A 2 3.83 -11.27 -14.03
CA ARG A 2 4.38 -10.12 -13.34
C ARG A 2 4.50 -10.34 -11.85
N ILE A 3 3.54 -10.99 -11.27
CA ILE A 3 3.56 -11.25 -9.83
C ILE A 3 4.70 -12.17 -9.45
N ASP A 4 4.96 -13.16 -10.28
CA ASP A 4 6.07 -14.08 -10.00
C ASP A 4 7.40 -13.34 -10.01
N ARG A 5 7.56 -12.40 -10.93
CA ARG A 5 8.78 -11.63 -10.99
C ARG A 5 8.96 -10.76 -9.78
N LEU A 6 7.88 -10.11 -9.36
CA LEU A 6 7.94 -9.27 -8.19
C LEU A 6 8.30 -10.08 -6.97
N PHE A 7 7.75 -11.27 -6.87
CA PHE A 7 8.00 -12.12 -5.74
C PHE A 7 9.48 -12.50 -5.64
N GLU A 8 10.07 -12.83 -6.77
CA GLU A 8 11.49 -13.19 -6.78
C GLU A 8 12.38 -12.03 -6.38
N LEU A 9 12.04 -10.85 -6.88
CA LEU A 9 12.81 -9.67 -6.58
C LEU A 9 12.75 -9.33 -5.09
N ILE A 10 11.57 -9.44 -4.51
CA ILE A 10 11.39 -9.14 -3.10
C ILE A 10 12.12 -10.14 -2.24
N LYS A 11 12.12 -11.39 -2.66
CA LYS A 11 12.83 -12.42 -1.92
C LYS A 11 14.31 -12.11 -1.85
N TYR A 12 14.87 -11.66 -2.95
CA TYR A 12 16.28 -11.32 -2.98
C TYR A 12 16.59 -10.17 -2.01
N VAL A 13 15.78 -9.14 -2.04
CA VAL A 13 15.97 -8.01 -1.15
C VAL A 13 15.83 -8.43 0.30
N ASN A 14 14.86 -9.30 0.57
CA ASN A 14 14.62 -9.76 1.92
C ASN A 14 15.81 -10.52 2.47
N GLU A 15 16.46 -11.29 1.63
CA GLU A 15 17.65 -12.05 2.06
C GLU A 15 18.78 -11.15 2.48
N GLN A 16 18.78 -9.94 2.02
CA GLN A 16 19.80 -8.98 2.38
C GLN A 16 19.39 -8.12 3.55
N ASN A 17 18.28 -8.45 4.18
CA ASN A 17 17.81 -7.74 5.37
C ASN A 17 17.46 -6.30 5.09
N THR A 18 17.19 -5.96 3.84
CA THR A 18 16.71 -4.64 3.50
C THR A 18 15.53 -4.84 2.58
N MET A 19 14.40 -4.27 2.95
CA MET A 19 13.19 -4.43 2.18
C MET A 19 12.72 -3.06 1.75
N ARG A 20 13.13 -2.65 0.58
CA ARG A 20 12.65 -1.39 0.02
C ARG A 20 11.95 -1.67 -1.29
N ILE A 21 10.68 -1.35 -1.32
CA ILE A 21 9.85 -1.65 -2.47
C ILE A 21 9.66 -0.36 -3.26
N SER A 22 9.87 -0.44 -4.55
CA SER A 22 9.76 0.76 -5.37
C SER A 22 8.32 1.25 -5.41
N THR A 23 8.17 2.55 -5.60
CA THR A 23 6.85 3.15 -5.70
C THR A 23 6.06 2.55 -6.87
N GLY A 24 6.75 2.24 -7.96
CA GLY A 24 6.08 1.63 -9.09
C GLY A 24 5.46 0.29 -8.75
N MET A 25 6.20 -0.55 -8.04
CA MET A 25 5.67 -1.85 -7.65
C MET A 25 4.50 -1.70 -6.69
N LEU A 26 4.62 -0.79 -5.73
CA LEU A 26 3.54 -0.57 -4.79
C LEU A 26 2.27 -0.11 -5.50
N ASN A 27 2.41 0.73 -6.50
CA ASN A 27 1.25 1.23 -7.20
C ASN A 27 0.67 0.20 -8.15
N ASP A 28 1.49 -0.72 -8.64
CA ASP A 28 0.96 -1.86 -9.39
C ASP A 28 0.07 -2.71 -8.50
N ILE A 29 0.53 -2.96 -7.27
CA ILE A 29 -0.26 -3.74 -6.33
C ILE A 29 -1.55 -3.01 -5.98
N LEU A 30 -1.46 -1.70 -5.80
CA LEU A 30 -2.64 -0.91 -5.49
C LEU A 30 -3.66 -0.98 -6.61
N ALA A 31 -3.21 -0.83 -7.85
CA ALA A 31 -4.13 -0.90 -8.98
C ALA A 31 -4.82 -2.25 -9.06
N ASP A 32 -4.06 -3.31 -8.85
CA ASP A 32 -4.63 -4.65 -8.90
C ASP A 32 -5.61 -4.88 -7.76
N ALA A 33 -5.24 -4.45 -6.56
CA ALA A 33 -6.08 -4.67 -5.40
C ALA A 33 -7.40 -3.89 -5.49
N THR A 34 -7.33 -2.64 -5.95
CA THR A 34 -8.55 -1.83 -6.06
C THR A 34 -9.43 -2.31 -7.20
N ALA A 35 -8.85 -2.95 -8.19
CA ALA A 35 -9.65 -3.53 -9.27
C ALA A 35 -10.43 -4.75 -8.79
N ARG A 36 -9.85 -5.52 -7.89
CA ARG A 36 -10.52 -6.71 -7.36
C ARG A 36 -11.59 -6.37 -6.35
N VAL A 37 -11.28 -5.47 -5.44
CA VAL A 37 -12.23 -5.03 -4.43
C VAL A 37 -12.22 -3.52 -4.45
N GLN A 38 -13.27 -2.94 -4.98
CA GLN A 38 -13.33 -1.50 -5.15
C GLN A 38 -13.36 -0.79 -3.80
N PRO A 39 -12.75 0.40 -3.74
CA PRO A 39 -12.82 1.17 -2.50
C PRO A 39 -14.25 1.49 -2.12
N PRO A 40 -14.50 1.61 -0.83
CA PRO A 40 -15.85 1.84 -0.35
C PRO A 40 -16.38 3.22 -0.73
N THR A 41 -17.70 3.32 -0.78
CA THR A 41 -18.40 4.58 -1.00
C THR A 41 -19.16 4.89 0.26
N ASP A 42 -19.10 6.13 0.70
CA ASP A 42 -19.79 6.56 1.90
C ASP A 42 -20.50 7.88 1.59
N LYS A 43 -21.82 7.88 1.74
CA LYS A 43 -22.63 9.08 1.50
C LYS A 43 -22.38 9.67 0.12
N GLY A 44 -22.30 8.80 -0.86
CA GLY A 44 -22.14 9.24 -2.23
C GLY A 44 -20.72 9.58 -2.62
N ARG A 45 -19.80 9.49 -1.70
CA ARG A 45 -18.40 9.79 -1.99
C ARG A 45 -17.59 8.51 -1.96
N ARG A 46 -16.79 8.33 -2.97
CA ARG A 46 -15.95 7.14 -3.08
C ARG A 46 -14.53 7.45 -2.67
N LEU A 47 -13.94 6.56 -1.90
CA LEU A 47 -12.52 6.67 -1.55
C LEU A 47 -11.69 6.51 -2.81
N LYS A 48 -10.75 7.42 -3.01
CA LYS A 48 -9.77 7.32 -4.09
C LYS A 48 -8.39 7.31 -3.47
N ILE A 49 -7.63 6.29 -3.78
CA ILE A 49 -6.26 6.19 -3.30
C ILE A 49 -5.36 6.53 -4.47
N TYR A 50 -4.64 7.63 -4.36
CA TYR A 50 -3.85 8.12 -5.46
C TYR A 50 -2.56 7.35 -5.67
N TYR A 51 -1.87 7.07 -4.58
CA TYR A 51 -0.65 6.27 -4.69
C TYR A 51 -0.16 5.88 -3.30
N ILE A 52 0.81 4.96 -3.30
CA ILE A 52 1.45 4.47 -2.09
C ILE A 52 2.93 4.70 -2.23
N THR A 53 3.59 5.04 -1.13
CA THR A 53 5.05 5.13 -1.13
C THR A 53 5.57 4.54 0.15
N GLN A 54 6.80 4.05 0.13
CA GLN A 54 7.44 3.50 1.31
C GLN A 54 8.39 4.54 1.87
N VAL A 55 8.22 4.85 3.16
CA VAL A 55 9.03 5.88 3.80
C VAL A 55 9.95 5.33 4.87
N GLY A 56 9.88 4.04 5.15
CA GLY A 56 10.76 3.42 6.12
C GLY A 56 10.91 1.94 5.84
N VAL A 57 12.00 1.34 6.32
CA VAL A 57 12.26 -0.07 6.06
C VAL A 57 12.29 -0.93 7.31
N LYS A 58 12.42 -0.34 8.48
CA LYS A 58 12.51 -1.09 9.72
C LYS A 58 11.70 -0.44 10.80
N PRO A 59 10.45 -0.80 10.92
CA PRO A 59 9.68 -1.73 10.10
C PRO A 59 9.29 -1.07 8.79
N PRO A 60 8.86 -1.85 7.80
CA PRO A 60 8.37 -1.26 6.57
C PRO A 60 7.24 -0.30 6.88
N HIS A 61 7.35 0.91 6.37
CA HIS A 61 6.37 1.95 6.65
C HIS A 61 5.87 2.50 5.33
N PHE A 62 4.58 2.34 5.09
CA PHE A 62 3.96 2.77 3.85
C PHE A 62 3.00 3.91 4.10
N VAL A 63 2.97 4.85 3.17
CA VAL A 63 2.04 5.98 3.25
C VAL A 63 1.09 5.88 2.08
N PHE A 64 -0.20 5.92 2.38
CA PHE A 64 -1.26 5.88 1.36
C PHE A 64 -1.82 7.29 1.23
N PHE A 65 -1.79 7.82 0.01
CA PHE A 65 -2.34 9.15 -0.25
C PHE A 65 -3.71 9.01 -0.87
N CYS A 66 -4.70 9.63 -0.27
CA CYS A 66 -6.08 9.49 -0.71
C CYS A 66 -6.78 10.84 -0.78
N ASN A 67 -8.03 10.80 -1.25
CA ASN A 67 -8.80 12.03 -1.38
C ASN A 67 -9.41 12.48 -0.05
N ASP A 68 -9.74 11.54 0.81
CA ASP A 68 -10.36 11.88 2.09
C ASP A 68 -10.08 10.74 3.06
N SER A 69 -9.27 11.03 4.08
CA SER A 69 -8.88 9.99 5.01
C SER A 69 -10.05 9.42 5.78
N ARG A 70 -11.15 10.17 5.91
CA ARG A 70 -12.33 9.69 6.62
C ARG A 70 -13.03 8.57 5.86
N LEU A 71 -12.78 8.45 4.57
CA LEU A 71 -13.35 7.39 3.76
C LEU A 71 -12.54 6.11 3.81
N PHE A 72 -11.36 6.18 4.40
CA PHE A 72 -10.45 5.04 4.43
C PHE A 72 -10.77 4.18 5.65
N HIS A 73 -11.75 3.31 5.50
CA HIS A 73 -12.20 2.46 6.60
C HIS A 73 -11.15 1.44 6.96
N PHE A 74 -11.14 1.07 8.23
CA PHE A 74 -10.17 0.13 8.74
C PHE A 74 -10.16 -1.19 7.97
N SER A 75 -11.33 -1.67 7.62
CA SER A 75 -11.40 -2.95 6.92
C SER A 75 -10.74 -2.88 5.55
N TYR A 76 -10.88 -1.78 4.84
CA TYR A 76 -10.25 -1.64 3.54
C TYR A 76 -8.75 -1.45 3.69
N GLN A 77 -8.32 -0.71 4.70
CA GLN A 77 -6.91 -0.57 4.99
C GLN A 77 -6.29 -1.94 5.26
N ARG A 78 -6.99 -2.77 6.02
CA ARG A 78 -6.52 -4.10 6.32
C ARG A 78 -6.42 -4.95 5.07
N TYR A 79 -7.40 -4.81 4.19
CA TYR A 79 -7.38 -5.54 2.94
C TYR A 79 -6.14 -5.17 2.13
N LEU A 80 -5.86 -3.89 1.99
CA LEU A 80 -4.70 -3.45 1.23
C LEU A 80 -3.40 -3.88 1.89
N GLU A 81 -3.34 -3.79 3.21
CA GLU A 81 -2.17 -4.24 3.92
C GLU A 81 -1.91 -5.71 3.65
N ASN A 82 -2.96 -6.54 3.67
CA ASN A 82 -2.81 -7.95 3.43
C ASN A 82 -2.37 -8.24 2.01
N GLN A 83 -2.80 -7.43 1.05
CA GLN A 83 -2.34 -7.60 -0.32
C GLN A 83 -0.84 -7.34 -0.42
N ILE A 84 -0.36 -6.31 0.24
CA ILE A 84 1.07 -6.01 0.25
C ILE A 84 1.83 -7.14 0.92
N ARG A 85 1.33 -7.64 2.04
CA ARG A 85 2.00 -8.72 2.74
C ARG A 85 2.10 -9.96 1.88
N ALA A 86 1.02 -10.29 1.20
CA ALA A 86 0.97 -11.52 0.41
C ALA A 86 1.95 -11.45 -0.75
N VAL A 87 2.01 -10.32 -1.43
CA VAL A 87 2.85 -10.20 -2.61
C VAL A 87 4.32 -10.15 -2.25
N PHE A 88 4.65 -9.46 -1.17
CA PHE A 88 6.06 -9.24 -0.82
C PHE A 88 6.58 -10.11 0.30
N GLY A 89 5.80 -11.10 0.70
CA GLY A 89 6.28 -12.06 1.68
C GLY A 89 6.52 -11.47 3.06
N LEU A 90 5.68 -10.55 3.46
CA LEU A 90 5.85 -9.87 4.75
C LEU A 90 5.01 -10.51 5.86
N THR A 91 4.58 -11.73 5.67
CA THR A 91 3.79 -12.42 6.67
C THR A 91 4.55 -12.48 7.99
N GLY A 92 3.90 -12.06 9.06
CA GLY A 92 4.53 -12.06 10.36
C GLY A 92 5.43 -10.87 10.62
N THR A 93 5.64 -10.00 9.65
CA THR A 93 6.49 -8.83 9.80
C THR A 93 5.62 -7.64 10.16
N PRO A 94 5.98 -6.88 11.20
CA PRO A 94 5.21 -5.67 11.51
C PRO A 94 5.31 -4.69 10.36
N ILE A 95 4.18 -4.08 10.04
CA ILE A 95 4.12 -3.06 9.00
C ILE A 95 3.44 -1.85 9.59
N LYS A 96 3.99 -0.68 9.30
CA LYS A 96 3.37 0.56 9.73
C LYS A 96 2.71 1.22 8.53
N ILE A 97 1.51 1.72 8.73
CA ILE A 97 0.76 2.36 7.66
C ILE A 97 0.28 3.72 8.12
N THR A 98 0.49 4.71 7.29
CA THR A 98 0.01 6.07 7.54
C THR A 98 -0.89 6.46 6.38
N ILE A 99 -2.03 7.07 6.71
CA ILE A 99 -2.97 7.54 5.71
C ILE A 99 -2.84 9.05 5.65
N ARG A 100 -2.58 9.58 4.46
CA ARG A 100 -2.49 11.03 4.29
C ARG A 100 -3.46 11.48 3.24
N GLN A 101 -4.05 12.63 3.48
CA GLN A 101 -5.02 13.19 2.56
C GLN A 101 -4.30 14.15 1.64
N LYS A 102 -4.35 13.85 0.35
CA LYS A 102 -3.71 14.71 -0.62
C LYS A 102 -4.54 15.96 -0.79
N GLY A 103 -3.86 17.09 -0.94
CA GLY A 103 -4.57 18.34 -1.02
C GLY A 103 -4.61 19.11 0.28
N ASP A 104 -4.05 18.52 1.34
CA ASP A 104 -3.99 19.20 2.62
C ASP A 104 -2.92 20.29 2.58
N LYS A 105 -2.95 21.11 3.58
CA LYS A 105 -2.05 22.27 3.61
C LYS A 105 -0.61 21.90 3.53
N GLU A 106 -0.26 20.79 4.09
CA GLU A 106 1.13 20.39 4.08
C GLU A 106 1.61 20.13 2.69
N ASP A 107 0.72 20.07 1.74
CA ASP A 107 1.12 19.91 0.36
C ASP A 107 1.85 21.10 -0.15
N MET A 108 1.72 22.19 0.52
CA MET A 108 2.38 23.40 0.09
C MET A 108 3.84 23.33 0.14
#